data_acbf65693b61c636e66e1e9eaca4f3b3
#
_entry.id   acbf65693b61c636e66e1e9eaca4f3b3
#
_cell.length_a   1.000
_cell.length_b   1.000
_cell.length_c   1.000
_cell.angle_alpha   90.00
_cell.angle_beta   90.00
_cell.angle_gamma   90.00
#
_symmetry.space_group_name_H-M   'P 1'
#
loop_
_entity.id
_entity.type
_entity.pdbx_description
1 polymer ?
#
loop_
_entity_poly.entity_id
_entity_poly.type
_entity_poly.pdbx_seq_one_letter_code
_entity_poly.pdbx_strand_id
1 'polypeptide(L)'
;MQNLSTQDEWIARARAVFPAGGFGNFDPGIIIARGEGSHVWDENGTDYIDYLIGSGPMLLGHGHPEVIEAVLEQLPKGMTFFANNAKGIELAEAIVEAVPCCEQVRFVTSGGEADMYAIRLARAYTGRNKILKFEGGYHGMSAEAQMSLAPTTHVNFPQAVPDSAGIPPGVADQMLIAPFNDLAAVEMLLAENDDIAAIIAEPLQRIIPAAPGFLQGLRALCDRYSVLLIFDEIVTGFRLAYGGAQEHYGVTPDICTLGKIIGGGFPLAALGASAEIMRHFDKSIVGTDKWLMQLGTLSGNPIAAAAGLKTMEILRRDGSYSRLRETGRALQQMQSLALEGAGIAHQICGDETLFDVFFTTGPCRDYRSAKHDDPAR
;
A
#
# COMPACT_ATOMS: atom_id res chain seq x y z
N MET A 1 29.50 3.95 -32.82
CA MET A 1 28.37 3.11 -32.37
C MET A 1 28.75 2.64 -30.98
N GLN A 2 28.11 3.15 -29.95
CA GLN A 2 28.22 2.57 -28.61
C GLN A 2 27.70 1.15 -28.71
N ASN A 3 28.51 0.16 -28.32
CA ASN A 3 28.03 -1.21 -28.11
C ASN A 3 26.95 -1.11 -27.03
N LEU A 4 25.68 -1.29 -27.40
CA LEU A 4 24.58 -1.45 -26.44
C LEU A 4 24.88 -2.71 -25.63
N SER A 5 24.95 -2.59 -24.33
CA SER A 5 25.13 -3.75 -23.44
C SER A 5 23.95 -4.69 -23.63
N THR A 6 24.21 -5.97 -23.67
CA THR A 6 23.14 -6.99 -23.66
C THR A 6 22.52 -7.09 -22.27
N GLN A 7 21.33 -7.60 -22.14
CA GLN A 7 20.67 -7.86 -20.85
C GLN A 7 21.58 -8.68 -19.92
N ASP A 8 22.29 -9.69 -20.45
CA ASP A 8 23.23 -10.52 -19.68
C ASP A 8 24.39 -9.71 -19.07
N GLU A 9 24.92 -8.73 -19.82
CA GLU A 9 25.96 -7.84 -19.31
C GLU A 9 25.45 -6.96 -18.17
N TRP A 10 24.22 -6.43 -18.27
CA TRP A 10 23.60 -5.67 -17.20
C TRP A 10 23.33 -6.54 -15.96
N ILE A 11 22.85 -7.78 -16.13
CA ILE A 11 22.67 -8.74 -15.04
C ILE A 11 24.01 -9.04 -14.35
N ALA A 12 25.08 -9.25 -15.10
CA ALA A 12 26.41 -9.49 -14.53
C ALA A 12 26.90 -8.28 -13.73
N ARG A 13 26.69 -7.06 -14.24
CA ARG A 13 27.03 -5.80 -13.54
C ARG A 13 26.18 -5.63 -12.29
N ALA A 14 24.88 -5.91 -12.33
CA ALA A 14 23.99 -5.84 -11.17
C ALA A 14 24.45 -6.79 -10.06
N ARG A 15 24.81 -8.03 -10.40
CA ARG A 15 25.34 -9.03 -9.46
C ARG A 15 26.65 -8.59 -8.78
N ALA A 16 27.44 -7.74 -9.45
CA ALA A 16 28.69 -7.24 -8.88
C ALA A 16 28.48 -6.11 -7.85
N VAL A 17 27.36 -5.39 -7.89
CA VAL A 17 27.14 -4.19 -7.07
C VAL A 17 25.94 -4.28 -6.15
N PHE A 18 24.98 -5.17 -6.41
CA PHE A 18 23.78 -5.35 -5.58
C PHE A 18 23.78 -6.71 -4.87
N PRO A 19 23.42 -6.75 -3.59
CA PRO A 19 23.10 -8.01 -2.91
C PRO A 19 22.03 -8.78 -3.70
N ALA A 20 22.21 -10.08 -3.87
CA ALA A 20 21.34 -10.94 -4.67
C ALA A 20 21.15 -10.51 -6.15
N GLY A 21 21.93 -9.56 -6.63
CA GLY A 21 21.91 -9.10 -8.03
C GLY A 21 20.79 -8.14 -8.40
N GLY A 22 20.06 -7.57 -7.43
CA GLY A 22 18.92 -6.69 -7.70
C GLY A 22 18.58 -5.74 -6.56
N PHE A 23 17.53 -4.94 -6.74
CA PHE A 23 17.04 -3.96 -5.77
C PHE A 23 16.22 -4.59 -4.62
N GLY A 24 16.05 -5.92 -4.61
CA GLY A 24 15.22 -6.63 -3.63
C GLY A 24 13.71 -6.61 -3.93
N ASN A 25 13.31 -6.15 -5.12
CA ASN A 25 11.89 -6.00 -5.50
C ASN A 25 11.35 -7.23 -6.24
N PHE A 26 11.88 -7.51 -7.41
CA PHE A 26 11.40 -8.54 -8.31
C PHE A 26 12.58 -9.34 -8.91
N ASP A 27 12.29 -10.29 -9.78
CA ASP A 27 13.31 -11.14 -10.42
C ASP A 27 14.46 -10.31 -11.03
N PRO A 28 15.71 -10.49 -10.58
CA PRO A 28 16.86 -9.78 -11.13
C PRO A 28 17.27 -10.28 -12.53
N GLY A 29 16.56 -11.26 -13.09
CA GLY A 29 16.81 -11.78 -14.43
C GLY A 29 16.28 -10.92 -15.58
N ILE A 30 15.47 -9.89 -15.28
CA ILE A 30 14.91 -8.99 -16.28
C ILE A 30 15.38 -7.55 -16.01
N ILE A 31 15.96 -6.91 -17.01
CA ILE A 31 16.40 -5.50 -16.96
C ILE A 31 15.50 -4.68 -17.87
N ILE A 32 14.63 -3.89 -17.33
CA ILE A 32 13.68 -3.05 -18.07
C ILE A 32 14.39 -1.79 -18.57
N ALA A 33 14.33 -1.55 -19.88
CA ALA A 33 14.89 -0.38 -20.54
C ALA A 33 13.90 0.79 -20.64
N ARG A 34 12.61 0.52 -20.88
CA ARG A 34 11.56 1.53 -21.02
C ARG A 34 10.17 0.97 -20.79
N GLY A 35 9.21 1.85 -20.54
CA GLY A 35 7.79 1.54 -20.47
C GLY A 35 6.94 2.58 -21.19
N GLU A 36 5.82 2.15 -21.80
CA GLU A 36 4.85 3.03 -22.47
C GLU A 36 3.45 2.39 -22.39
N GLY A 37 2.50 3.09 -21.82
CA GLY A 37 1.16 2.56 -21.59
C GLY A 37 1.19 1.30 -20.74
N SER A 38 0.66 0.19 -21.25
CA SER A 38 0.64 -1.12 -20.60
C SER A 38 1.82 -2.03 -20.98
N HIS A 39 2.82 -1.51 -21.66
CA HIS A 39 3.97 -2.29 -22.14
C HIS A 39 5.27 -1.85 -21.47
N VAL A 40 6.16 -2.81 -21.29
CA VAL A 40 7.57 -2.60 -20.93
C VAL A 40 8.47 -3.39 -21.86
N TRP A 41 9.68 -2.87 -22.09
CA TRP A 41 10.68 -3.53 -22.92
C TRP A 41 11.96 -3.74 -22.13
N ASP A 42 12.54 -4.93 -22.24
CA ASP A 42 13.83 -5.21 -21.66
C ASP A 42 15.00 -4.63 -22.51
N GLU A 43 16.22 -4.77 -22.02
CA GLU A 43 17.44 -4.30 -22.71
C GLU A 43 17.74 -5.05 -24.02
N ASN A 44 17.10 -6.20 -24.28
CA ASN A 44 17.16 -6.90 -25.55
C ASN A 44 16.08 -6.45 -26.53
N GLY A 45 15.14 -5.59 -26.08
CA GLY A 45 13.99 -5.12 -26.85
C GLY A 45 12.80 -6.07 -26.86
N THR A 46 12.77 -7.08 -25.98
CA THR A 46 11.61 -7.96 -25.82
C THR A 46 10.46 -7.17 -25.22
N ASP A 47 9.29 -7.26 -25.84
CA ASP A 47 8.06 -6.57 -25.43
C ASP A 47 7.27 -7.46 -24.46
N TYR A 48 6.85 -6.87 -23.33
CA TYR A 48 6.02 -7.51 -22.32
C TYR A 48 4.79 -6.66 -22.03
N ILE A 49 3.63 -7.30 -21.84
CA ILE A 49 2.46 -6.66 -21.26
C ILE A 49 2.69 -6.60 -19.75
N ASP A 50 2.71 -5.39 -19.20
CA ASP A 50 3.00 -5.16 -17.78
C ASP A 50 1.73 -5.24 -16.92
N TYR A 51 1.51 -6.40 -16.30
CA TYR A 51 0.47 -6.60 -15.30
C TYR A 51 0.90 -6.16 -13.89
N LEU A 52 2.20 -5.92 -13.65
CA LEU A 52 2.73 -5.48 -12.36
C LEU A 52 2.55 -3.97 -12.14
N ILE A 53 2.64 -3.19 -13.24
CA ILE A 53 2.50 -1.72 -13.27
C ILE A 53 3.30 -1.02 -12.16
N GLY A 54 4.58 -1.40 -12.03
CA GLY A 54 5.49 -0.89 -11.01
C GLY A 54 5.10 -1.26 -9.58
N SER A 55 4.40 -2.38 -9.37
CA SER A 55 3.76 -2.79 -8.11
C SER A 55 2.63 -1.85 -7.69
N GLY A 56 1.88 -1.33 -8.69
CA GLY A 56 0.62 -0.63 -8.48
C GLY A 56 0.58 0.89 -8.72
N PRO A 57 1.68 1.67 -8.68
CA PRO A 57 1.59 3.13 -8.86
C PRO A 57 1.18 3.58 -10.27
N MET A 58 1.51 2.79 -11.31
CA MET A 58 1.34 3.20 -12.70
C MET A 58 -0.09 2.93 -13.21
N LEU A 59 -1.12 3.38 -12.49
CA LEU A 59 -2.53 3.18 -12.85
C LEU A 59 -2.89 3.79 -14.22
N LEU A 60 -2.24 4.88 -14.60
CA LEU A 60 -2.42 5.54 -15.91
C LEU A 60 -1.56 4.91 -17.02
N GLY A 61 -0.79 3.87 -16.72
CA GLY A 61 0.25 3.31 -17.59
C GLY A 61 1.57 4.07 -17.52
N HIS A 62 2.61 3.47 -18.12
CA HIS A 62 3.92 4.07 -18.18
C HIS A 62 3.96 5.26 -19.13
N GLY A 63 4.73 6.28 -18.77
CA GLY A 63 5.02 7.40 -19.68
C GLY A 63 3.82 8.27 -20.04
N HIS A 64 2.81 8.41 -19.15
CA HIS A 64 1.62 9.20 -19.45
C HIS A 64 2.02 10.65 -19.81
N PRO A 65 1.65 11.17 -21.01
CA PRO A 65 2.20 12.43 -21.52
C PRO A 65 1.89 13.63 -20.64
N GLU A 66 0.69 13.76 -20.11
CA GLU A 66 0.31 14.89 -19.25
C GLU A 66 1.06 14.85 -17.89
N VAL A 67 1.35 13.66 -17.35
CA VAL A 67 2.14 13.53 -16.11
C VAL A 67 3.58 13.94 -16.38
N ILE A 68 4.16 13.51 -17.51
CA ILE A 68 5.51 13.93 -17.95
C ILE A 68 5.57 15.44 -18.11
N GLU A 69 4.59 16.05 -18.78
CA GLU A 69 4.54 17.51 -18.99
C GLU A 69 4.52 18.26 -17.65
N ALA A 70 3.70 17.84 -16.69
CA ALA A 70 3.64 18.46 -15.36
C ALA A 70 4.98 18.36 -14.60
N VAL A 71 5.69 17.24 -14.75
CA VAL A 71 7.03 17.05 -14.19
C VAL A 71 8.04 17.97 -14.89
N LEU A 72 8.04 18.04 -16.22
CA LEU A 72 8.96 18.89 -16.99
C LEU A 72 8.75 20.37 -16.68
N GLU A 73 7.52 20.82 -16.43
CA GLU A 73 7.23 22.18 -15.99
C GLU A 73 7.80 22.51 -14.60
N GLN A 74 7.85 21.51 -13.69
CA GLN A 74 8.36 21.69 -12.33
C GLN A 74 9.88 21.61 -12.24
N LEU A 75 10.52 20.78 -13.07
CA LEU A 75 11.97 20.53 -13.00
C LEU A 75 12.84 21.79 -12.96
N PRO A 76 12.65 22.81 -13.85
CA PRO A 76 13.46 24.03 -13.83
C PRO A 76 13.20 24.93 -12.61
N LYS A 77 12.09 24.70 -11.87
CA LYS A 77 11.74 25.47 -10.66
C LYS A 77 12.37 24.89 -9.39
N GLY A 78 12.99 23.71 -9.48
CA GLY A 78 13.65 23.02 -8.38
C GLY A 78 12.96 21.71 -7.98
N MET A 79 13.76 20.78 -7.43
CA MET A 79 13.34 19.40 -7.17
C MET A 79 13.06 19.10 -5.69
N THR A 80 13.77 19.78 -4.76
CA THR A 80 13.56 19.63 -3.32
C THR A 80 14.07 20.88 -2.59
N PHE A 81 13.37 21.28 -1.51
CA PHE A 81 13.72 22.53 -0.81
C PHE A 81 13.92 22.34 0.69
N PHE A 82 13.57 21.18 1.25
CA PHE A 82 13.46 20.97 2.70
C PHE A 82 12.60 22.07 3.39
N ALA A 83 11.60 22.53 2.65
CA ALA A 83 10.65 23.58 3.06
C ALA A 83 9.29 23.35 2.38
N ASN A 84 8.25 24.00 2.86
CA ASN A 84 6.95 24.00 2.21
C ASN A 84 7.06 24.57 0.77
N ASN A 85 6.31 23.98 -0.14
CA ASN A 85 6.20 24.41 -1.51
C ASN A 85 4.75 24.33 -2.00
N ALA A 86 4.40 25.14 -2.99
CA ALA A 86 3.01 25.25 -3.47
C ALA A 86 2.48 23.88 -3.97
N LYS A 87 3.27 23.11 -4.72
CA LYS A 87 2.82 21.82 -5.26
C LYS A 87 2.51 20.79 -4.17
N GLY A 88 3.34 20.76 -3.10
CA GLY A 88 3.07 19.91 -1.93
C GLY A 88 1.80 20.32 -1.20
N ILE A 89 1.54 21.64 -1.07
CA ILE A 89 0.30 22.15 -0.45
C ILE A 89 -0.93 21.81 -1.30
N GLU A 90 -0.89 22.08 -2.62
CA GLU A 90 -1.96 21.74 -3.55
C GLU A 90 -2.28 20.23 -3.52
N LEU A 91 -1.26 19.37 -3.45
CA LEU A 91 -1.48 17.93 -3.33
C LEU A 91 -2.12 17.55 -1.97
N ALA A 92 -1.72 18.19 -0.88
CA ALA A 92 -2.34 17.97 0.43
C ALA A 92 -3.82 18.36 0.42
N GLU A 93 -4.16 19.52 -0.17
CA GLU A 93 -5.54 19.99 -0.35
C GLU A 93 -6.37 19.01 -1.18
N ALA A 94 -5.83 18.51 -2.29
CA ALA A 94 -6.50 17.53 -3.14
C ALA A 94 -6.76 16.19 -2.42
N ILE A 95 -5.83 15.73 -1.56
CA ILE A 95 -6.01 14.53 -0.75
C ILE A 95 -7.09 14.76 0.33
N VAL A 96 -7.06 15.89 1.01
CA VAL A 96 -8.05 16.25 2.03
C VAL A 96 -9.46 16.37 1.43
N GLU A 97 -9.58 16.93 0.22
CA GLU A 97 -10.87 16.99 -0.49
C GLU A 97 -11.41 15.59 -0.86
N ALA A 98 -10.52 14.65 -1.21
CA ALA A 98 -10.90 13.35 -1.76
C ALA A 98 -11.13 12.27 -0.69
N VAL A 99 -10.33 12.25 0.39
CA VAL A 99 -10.24 11.12 1.31
C VAL A 99 -11.00 11.40 2.61
N PRO A 100 -12.07 10.66 2.92
CA PRO A 100 -13.03 11.01 3.97
C PRO A 100 -12.45 11.22 5.38
N CYS A 101 -11.44 10.44 5.80
CA CYS A 101 -10.86 10.59 7.14
C CYS A 101 -9.81 11.72 7.25
N CYS A 102 -9.40 12.32 6.12
CA CYS A 102 -8.30 13.27 6.09
C CYS A 102 -8.78 14.72 6.29
N GLU A 103 -8.57 15.30 7.46
CA GLU A 103 -8.62 16.76 7.65
C GLU A 103 -7.22 17.38 7.50
N GLN A 104 -6.17 16.60 7.77
CA GLN A 104 -4.77 16.96 7.57
C GLN A 104 -3.97 15.77 7.07
N VAL A 105 -2.89 16.04 6.34
CA VAL A 105 -1.96 15.03 5.84
C VAL A 105 -0.51 15.37 6.20
N ARG A 106 0.31 14.33 6.32
CA ARG A 106 1.75 14.42 6.51
C ARG A 106 2.46 13.58 5.47
N PHE A 107 3.31 14.21 4.65
CA PHE A 107 4.06 13.50 3.62
C PHE A 107 5.28 12.78 4.18
N VAL A 108 5.57 11.63 3.59
CA VAL A 108 6.78 10.81 3.75
C VAL A 108 7.23 10.31 2.38
N THR A 109 8.27 9.49 2.32
CA THR A 109 8.85 9.07 1.02
C THR A 109 8.34 7.71 0.55
N SER A 110 7.97 6.81 1.47
CA SER A 110 7.53 5.45 1.15
C SER A 110 6.31 5.04 1.96
N GLY A 111 5.56 4.05 1.45
CA GLY A 111 4.41 3.48 2.14
C GLY A 111 4.75 2.90 3.51
N GLY A 112 5.85 2.13 3.59
CA GLY A 112 6.28 1.58 4.88
C GLY A 112 6.67 2.64 5.92
N GLU A 113 7.13 3.82 5.46
CA GLU A 113 7.35 4.97 6.32
C GLU A 113 6.01 5.57 6.81
N ALA A 114 5.02 5.66 5.92
CA ALA A 114 3.68 6.11 6.29
C ALA A 114 3.04 5.20 7.34
N ASP A 115 3.10 3.89 7.15
CA ASP A 115 2.56 2.89 8.09
C ASP A 115 3.28 2.90 9.44
N MET A 116 4.61 3.01 9.44
CA MET A 116 5.40 3.17 10.66
C MET A 116 4.97 4.41 11.44
N TYR A 117 4.78 5.56 10.76
CA TYR A 117 4.33 6.78 11.43
C TYR A 117 2.86 6.70 11.85
N ALA A 118 1.97 6.04 11.11
CA ALA A 118 0.58 5.81 11.51
C ALA A 118 0.49 4.98 12.80
N ILE A 119 1.27 3.91 12.92
CA ILE A 119 1.39 3.11 14.14
C ILE A 119 1.91 3.96 15.31
N ARG A 120 2.97 4.74 15.11
CA ARG A 120 3.52 5.62 16.14
C ARG A 120 2.54 6.72 16.54
N LEU A 121 1.79 7.27 15.58
CA LEU A 121 0.77 8.29 15.82
C LEU A 121 -0.37 7.73 16.68
N ALA A 122 -0.83 6.52 16.38
CA ALA A 122 -1.84 5.84 17.17
C ALA A 122 -1.40 5.63 18.62
N ARG A 123 -0.15 5.19 18.83
CA ARG A 123 0.45 5.05 20.17
C ARG A 123 0.57 6.40 20.89
N ALA A 124 1.03 7.44 20.20
CA ALA A 124 1.18 8.78 20.78
C ALA A 124 -0.17 9.41 21.19
N TYR A 125 -1.21 9.19 20.39
CA TYR A 125 -2.55 9.71 20.63
C TYR A 125 -3.24 8.96 21.78
N THR A 126 -3.21 7.62 21.78
CA THR A 126 -3.94 6.80 22.76
C THR A 126 -3.17 6.58 24.07
N GLY A 127 -1.84 6.72 24.06
CA GLY A 127 -0.97 6.32 25.18
C GLY A 127 -0.85 4.81 25.39
N ARG A 128 -1.36 4.01 24.45
CA ARG A 128 -1.32 2.53 24.47
C ARG A 128 -0.19 2.01 23.58
N ASN A 129 0.22 0.74 23.75
CA ASN A 129 1.43 0.21 23.10
C ASN A 129 1.16 -0.80 22.01
N LYS A 130 0.16 -1.69 22.19
CA LYS A 130 -0.07 -2.81 21.28
C LYS A 130 -0.76 -2.41 19.99
N ILE A 131 -0.40 -3.11 18.92
CA ILE A 131 -1.06 -2.99 17.62
C ILE A 131 -1.60 -4.37 17.24
N LEU A 132 -2.86 -4.42 16.83
CA LEU A 132 -3.44 -5.59 16.19
C LEU A 132 -3.33 -5.46 14.68
N LYS A 133 -2.78 -6.49 14.03
CA LYS A 133 -2.75 -6.61 12.57
C LYS A 133 -3.23 -7.99 12.14
N PHE A 134 -3.48 -8.15 10.85
CA PHE A 134 -3.91 -9.42 10.28
C PHE A 134 -2.73 -10.21 9.72
N GLU A 135 -2.75 -11.55 9.90
CA GLU A 135 -1.73 -12.43 9.32
C GLU A 135 -1.69 -12.26 7.81
N GLY A 136 -0.49 -12.14 7.25
CA GLY A 136 -0.29 -11.91 5.82
C GLY A 136 -0.41 -10.44 5.37
N GLY A 137 -0.86 -9.52 6.24
CA GLY A 137 -0.99 -8.09 5.91
C GLY A 137 0.38 -7.43 5.72
N TYR A 138 0.55 -6.68 4.62
CA TYR A 138 1.79 -5.99 4.27
C TYR A 138 1.70 -4.50 4.60
N HIS A 139 2.52 -4.06 5.55
CA HIS A 139 2.57 -2.66 6.00
C HIS A 139 4.00 -2.10 5.95
N GLY A 140 4.74 -2.46 4.91
CA GLY A 140 6.15 -2.08 4.75
C GLY A 140 7.12 -2.99 5.50
N MET A 141 8.31 -2.45 5.78
CA MET A 141 9.46 -3.23 6.25
C MET A 141 9.98 -2.78 7.63
N SER A 142 9.17 -2.05 8.41
CA SER A 142 9.49 -1.80 9.82
C SER A 142 9.44 -3.11 10.63
N ALA A 143 10.03 -3.11 11.80
CA ALA A 143 10.06 -4.30 12.65
C ALA A 143 8.65 -4.81 13.01
N GLU A 144 7.72 -3.88 13.30
CA GLU A 144 6.31 -4.19 13.57
C GLU A 144 5.59 -4.74 12.32
N ALA A 145 5.83 -4.14 11.15
CA ALA A 145 5.19 -4.55 9.90
C ALA A 145 5.57 -5.96 9.46
N GLN A 146 6.81 -6.39 9.78
CA GLN A 146 7.32 -7.72 9.44
C GLN A 146 6.87 -8.84 10.40
N MET A 147 6.08 -8.53 11.42
CA MET A 147 5.48 -9.55 12.27
C MET A 147 4.35 -10.25 11.52
N SER A 148 4.48 -11.56 11.30
CA SER A 148 3.49 -12.40 10.60
C SER A 148 3.06 -11.82 9.25
N LEU A 149 4.01 -11.27 8.48
CA LEU A 149 3.81 -10.72 7.14
C LEU A 149 3.61 -11.84 6.10
N ALA A 150 4.46 -12.87 6.15
CA ALA A 150 4.43 -14.02 5.26
C ALA A 150 4.94 -15.29 5.95
N PRO A 151 4.38 -15.65 7.13
CA PRO A 151 4.94 -16.70 7.97
C PRO A 151 4.96 -18.04 7.24
N THR A 152 6.13 -18.68 7.26
CA THR A 152 6.31 -20.06 6.78
C THR A 152 5.93 -21.08 7.85
N THR A 153 5.99 -20.68 9.12
CA THR A 153 5.57 -21.50 10.26
C THR A 153 4.32 -20.87 10.88
N HIS A 154 3.22 -21.60 10.84
CA HIS A 154 1.98 -21.14 11.44
C HIS A 154 2.02 -21.35 12.96
N VAL A 155 1.74 -20.30 13.70
CA VAL A 155 1.57 -20.33 15.16
C VAL A 155 0.11 -20.13 15.53
N ASN A 156 -0.23 -20.31 16.80
CA ASN A 156 -1.58 -19.99 17.29
C ASN A 156 -1.74 -18.47 17.43
N PHE A 157 -2.87 -17.96 17.01
CA PHE A 157 -3.26 -16.58 17.30
C PHE A 157 -3.38 -16.37 18.82
N PRO A 158 -3.02 -15.21 19.35
CA PRO A 158 -2.57 -13.99 18.67
C PRO A 158 -1.05 -13.83 18.54
N GLN A 159 -0.28 -14.89 18.62
CA GLN A 159 1.18 -14.84 18.62
C GLN A 159 1.72 -14.25 17.31
N ALA A 160 2.61 -13.27 17.44
CA ALA A 160 3.36 -12.69 16.34
C ALA A 160 4.70 -13.40 16.14
N VAL A 161 5.07 -13.66 14.89
CA VAL A 161 6.38 -14.25 14.53
C VAL A 161 7.11 -13.31 13.56
N PRO A 162 8.43 -13.11 13.75
CA PRO A 162 9.21 -12.31 12.81
C PRO A 162 9.46 -13.11 11.52
N ASP A 163 9.20 -12.48 10.37
CA ASP A 163 9.46 -13.09 9.05
C ASP A 163 10.86 -12.78 8.50
N SER A 164 11.66 -12.05 9.27
CA SER A 164 13.01 -11.66 8.86
C SER A 164 13.96 -11.58 10.05
N ALA A 165 15.23 -11.79 9.77
CA ALA A 165 16.29 -11.63 10.78
C ALA A 165 16.45 -10.14 11.16
N GLY A 166 17.02 -9.89 12.34
CA GLY A 166 17.36 -8.55 12.83
C GLY A 166 16.22 -7.81 13.54
N ILE A 167 15.08 -8.45 13.74
CA ILE A 167 13.96 -7.90 14.51
C ILE A 167 14.18 -8.21 15.99
N PRO A 168 14.19 -7.19 16.89
CA PRO A 168 14.35 -7.44 18.33
C PRO A 168 13.19 -8.25 18.90
N PRO A 169 13.44 -9.22 19.84
CA PRO A 169 12.38 -10.06 20.40
C PRO A 169 11.22 -9.28 21.03
N GLY A 170 11.48 -8.16 21.68
CA GLY A 170 10.44 -7.33 22.33
C GLY A 170 9.43 -6.69 21.36
N VAL A 171 9.65 -6.73 20.05
CA VAL A 171 8.67 -6.24 19.06
C VAL A 171 7.47 -7.19 18.99
N ALA A 172 7.69 -8.51 19.11
CA ALA A 172 6.60 -9.49 19.09
C ALA A 172 5.59 -9.26 20.22
N ASP A 173 6.04 -8.81 21.40
CA ASP A 173 5.19 -8.54 22.55
C ASP A 173 4.24 -7.34 22.34
N GLN A 174 4.56 -6.49 21.37
CA GLN A 174 3.78 -5.29 21.02
C GLN A 174 2.79 -5.53 19.87
N MET A 175 2.80 -6.73 19.27
CA MET A 175 1.98 -7.05 18.12
C MET A 175 1.03 -8.20 18.43
N LEU A 176 -0.25 -8.00 18.12
CA LEU A 176 -1.27 -9.05 18.17
C LEU A 176 -1.67 -9.40 16.74
N ILE A 177 -1.76 -10.68 16.45
CA ILE A 177 -2.12 -11.18 15.12
C ILE A 177 -3.50 -11.82 15.15
N ALA A 178 -4.34 -11.46 14.19
CA ALA A 178 -5.65 -12.08 13.98
C ALA A 178 -5.77 -12.65 12.55
N PRO A 179 -6.65 -13.63 12.32
CA PRO A 179 -7.03 -13.99 10.96
C PRO A 179 -7.86 -12.89 10.31
N PHE A 180 -7.60 -12.59 9.04
CA PHE A 180 -8.44 -11.66 8.28
C PHE A 180 -9.84 -12.24 8.10
N ASN A 181 -10.87 -11.39 8.03
CA ASN A 181 -12.28 -11.80 7.91
C ASN A 181 -12.88 -12.54 9.13
N ASP A 182 -12.24 -12.50 10.30
CA ASP A 182 -12.74 -13.09 11.55
C ASP A 182 -12.96 -12.02 12.63
N LEU A 183 -14.18 -11.44 12.65
CA LEU A 183 -14.57 -10.45 13.67
C LEU A 183 -14.62 -11.03 15.09
N ALA A 184 -14.93 -12.33 15.23
CA ALA A 184 -15.03 -12.94 16.55
C ALA A 184 -13.64 -13.04 17.20
N ALA A 185 -12.61 -13.40 16.42
CA ALA A 185 -11.22 -13.40 16.88
C ALA A 185 -10.78 -11.97 17.26
N VAL A 186 -11.12 -10.97 16.46
CA VAL A 186 -10.80 -9.57 16.77
C VAL A 186 -11.47 -9.11 18.06
N GLU A 187 -12.77 -9.37 18.24
CA GLU A 187 -13.52 -8.97 19.44
C GLU A 187 -12.95 -9.63 20.72
N MET A 188 -12.59 -10.92 20.65
CA MET A 188 -11.95 -11.63 21.75
C MET A 188 -10.63 -10.95 22.16
N LEU A 189 -9.78 -10.60 21.19
CA LEU A 189 -8.50 -9.95 21.46
C LEU A 189 -8.67 -8.54 22.05
N LEU A 190 -9.66 -7.79 21.59
CA LEU A 190 -9.99 -6.48 22.16
C LEU A 190 -10.52 -6.57 23.59
N ALA A 191 -11.31 -7.61 23.89
CA ALA A 191 -11.85 -7.83 25.24
C ALA A 191 -10.78 -8.26 26.25
N GLU A 192 -9.75 -8.98 25.80
CA GLU A 192 -8.67 -9.49 26.65
C GLU A 192 -7.47 -8.51 26.81
N ASN A 193 -7.42 -7.44 25.99
CA ASN A 193 -6.28 -6.52 25.98
C ASN A 193 -6.74 -5.06 25.98
N ASP A 194 -6.55 -4.37 27.07
CA ASP A 194 -6.85 -2.95 27.25
C ASP A 194 -5.77 -1.99 26.73
N ASP A 195 -4.60 -2.51 26.34
CA ASP A 195 -3.43 -1.75 25.85
C ASP A 195 -3.31 -1.72 24.31
N ILE A 196 -4.38 -2.03 23.56
CA ILE A 196 -4.38 -1.94 22.11
C ILE A 196 -4.60 -0.49 21.69
N ALA A 197 -3.61 0.11 21.01
CA ALA A 197 -3.66 1.45 20.46
C ALA A 197 -4.49 1.52 19.17
N ALA A 198 -4.27 0.55 18.28
CA ALA A 198 -4.93 0.53 16.97
C ALA A 198 -5.02 -0.89 16.39
N ILE A 199 -5.99 -1.04 15.47
CA ILE A 199 -6.01 -2.12 14.47
C ILE A 199 -5.52 -1.52 13.15
N ILE A 200 -4.55 -2.16 12.49
CA ILE A 200 -4.14 -1.80 11.13
C ILE A 200 -4.60 -2.87 10.14
N ALA A 201 -5.26 -2.44 9.07
CA ALA A 201 -5.83 -3.33 8.04
C ALA A 201 -5.61 -2.76 6.64
N GLU A 202 -5.20 -3.62 5.69
CA GLU A 202 -5.44 -3.36 4.27
C GLU A 202 -6.94 -3.65 3.99
N PRO A 203 -7.74 -2.70 3.48
CA PRO A 203 -9.17 -2.95 3.20
C PRO A 203 -9.41 -4.05 2.16
N LEU A 204 -8.45 -4.29 1.29
CA LEU A 204 -8.34 -5.41 0.38
C LEU A 204 -6.98 -6.08 0.66
N GLN A 205 -6.96 -7.08 1.54
CA GLN A 205 -5.71 -7.62 2.07
C GLN A 205 -5.01 -8.52 1.05
N ARG A 206 -3.93 -8.06 0.45
CA ARG A 206 -3.13 -8.85 -0.52
C ARG A 206 -4.02 -9.53 -1.56
N ILE A 207 -4.97 -8.76 -2.13
CA ILE A 207 -5.98 -9.21 -3.11
C ILE A 207 -7.11 -10.07 -2.51
N ILE A 208 -7.07 -10.42 -1.25
CA ILE A 208 -8.18 -11.11 -0.58
C ILE A 208 -9.22 -10.05 -0.17
N PRO A 209 -10.44 -10.10 -0.71
CA PRO A 209 -11.46 -9.12 -0.37
C PRO A 209 -11.97 -9.27 1.07
N ALA A 210 -12.32 -8.15 1.67
CA ALA A 210 -13.04 -8.16 2.93
C ALA A 210 -14.39 -8.86 2.76
N ALA A 211 -14.72 -9.78 3.65
CA ALA A 211 -16.02 -10.41 3.66
C ALA A 211 -17.13 -9.37 3.91
N PRO A 212 -18.35 -9.58 3.38
CA PRO A 212 -19.44 -8.65 3.59
C PRO A 212 -19.64 -8.32 5.07
N GLY A 213 -19.59 -7.04 5.42
CA GLY A 213 -19.75 -6.55 6.80
C GLY A 213 -18.49 -6.60 7.66
N PHE A 214 -17.37 -7.14 7.18
CA PHE A 214 -16.14 -7.24 7.98
C PHE A 214 -15.58 -5.87 8.34
N LEU A 215 -15.39 -4.98 7.36
CA LEU A 215 -14.83 -3.64 7.62
C LEU A 215 -15.77 -2.78 8.48
N GLN A 216 -17.09 -2.87 8.26
CA GLN A 216 -18.09 -2.22 9.11
C GLN A 216 -18.05 -2.76 10.54
N GLY A 217 -17.87 -4.07 10.68
CA GLY A 217 -17.70 -4.73 11.98
C GLY A 217 -16.41 -4.29 12.69
N LEU A 218 -15.28 -4.15 11.95
CA LEU A 218 -14.05 -3.61 12.52
C LEU A 218 -14.25 -2.19 13.05
N ARG A 219 -14.91 -1.32 12.28
CA ARG A 219 -15.20 0.05 12.72
C ARG A 219 -16.03 0.04 14.00
N ALA A 220 -17.10 -0.76 14.04
CA ALA A 220 -17.98 -0.86 15.23
C ALA A 220 -17.24 -1.41 16.46
N LEU A 221 -16.33 -2.37 16.28
CA LEU A 221 -15.49 -2.89 17.37
C LEU A 221 -14.50 -1.82 17.84
N CYS A 222 -13.82 -1.13 16.94
CA CYS A 222 -12.91 -0.04 17.29
C CYS A 222 -13.61 1.06 18.10
N ASP A 223 -14.81 1.45 17.69
CA ASP A 223 -15.63 2.44 18.42
C ASP A 223 -15.98 1.95 19.82
N ARG A 224 -16.46 0.69 19.97
CA ARG A 224 -16.85 0.09 21.24
C ARG A 224 -15.70 0.01 22.24
N TYR A 225 -14.50 -0.37 21.77
CA TYR A 225 -13.33 -0.56 22.63
C TYR A 225 -12.43 0.67 22.70
N SER A 226 -12.81 1.78 22.03
CA SER A 226 -12.01 3.01 21.95
C SER A 226 -10.57 2.74 21.46
N VAL A 227 -10.46 1.94 20.39
CA VAL A 227 -9.23 1.60 19.67
C VAL A 227 -9.27 2.28 18.31
N LEU A 228 -8.14 2.82 17.83
CA LEU A 228 -8.11 3.44 16.51
C LEU A 228 -8.14 2.39 15.39
N LEU A 229 -8.82 2.72 14.30
CA LEU A 229 -8.76 1.96 13.05
C LEU A 229 -7.82 2.67 12.07
N ILE A 230 -6.79 1.98 11.62
CA ILE A 230 -5.87 2.43 10.57
C ILE A 230 -6.19 1.65 9.30
N PHE A 231 -6.55 2.35 8.21
CA PHE A 231 -6.57 1.75 6.89
C PHE A 231 -5.24 1.99 6.18
N ASP A 232 -4.54 0.90 5.88
CA ASP A 232 -3.43 0.93 4.94
C ASP A 232 -4.02 0.96 3.51
N GLU A 233 -4.08 2.16 2.98
CA GLU A 233 -4.53 2.43 1.61
C GLU A 233 -3.38 2.75 0.65
N ILE A 234 -2.19 2.25 0.93
CA ILE A 234 -1.03 2.38 0.03
C ILE A 234 -1.34 1.81 -1.36
N VAL A 235 -2.15 0.74 -1.43
CA VAL A 235 -2.58 0.12 -2.70
C VAL A 235 -3.97 0.57 -3.12
N THR A 236 -4.91 0.66 -2.19
CA THR A 236 -6.34 0.88 -2.47
C THR A 236 -6.71 2.35 -2.64
N GLY A 237 -5.91 3.26 -2.07
CA GLY A 237 -6.11 4.71 -2.18
C GLY A 237 -6.06 5.18 -3.65
N PHE A 238 -7.06 5.93 -4.09
CA PHE A 238 -7.24 6.37 -5.47
C PHE A 238 -7.30 5.23 -6.52
N ARG A 239 -7.36 3.98 -6.08
CA ARG A 239 -7.48 2.81 -6.96
C ARG A 239 -8.91 2.28 -7.01
N LEU A 240 -9.50 1.97 -5.87
CA LEU A 240 -10.85 1.39 -5.81
C LEU A 240 -11.93 2.44 -6.12
N ALA A 241 -11.71 3.67 -5.70
CA ALA A 241 -12.50 4.86 -5.99
C ALA A 241 -11.60 6.09 -5.85
N TYR A 242 -12.10 7.29 -6.16
CA TYR A 242 -11.34 8.53 -6.01
C TYR A 242 -11.02 8.83 -4.54
N GLY A 243 -11.95 8.55 -3.62
CA GLY A 243 -11.73 8.58 -2.16
C GLY A 243 -11.19 7.27 -1.56
N GLY A 244 -10.66 6.37 -2.40
CA GLY A 244 -10.04 5.12 -1.97
C GLY A 244 -11.03 4.05 -1.51
N ALA A 245 -10.54 3.14 -0.66
CA ALA A 245 -11.34 2.08 -0.07
C ALA A 245 -12.41 2.62 0.88
N GLN A 246 -12.17 3.76 1.51
CA GLN A 246 -13.14 4.42 2.40
C GLN A 246 -14.43 4.75 1.64
N GLU A 247 -14.32 5.36 0.46
CA GLU A 247 -15.46 5.63 -0.41
C GLU A 247 -16.08 4.33 -0.92
N HIS A 248 -15.26 3.40 -1.41
CA HIS A 248 -15.70 2.15 -2.01
C HIS A 248 -16.51 1.26 -1.05
N TYR A 249 -16.05 1.11 0.20
CA TYR A 249 -16.70 0.26 1.20
C TYR A 249 -17.64 1.02 2.16
N GLY A 250 -17.66 2.35 2.10
CA GLY A 250 -18.46 3.19 3.00
C GLY A 250 -18.03 3.09 4.46
N VAL A 251 -16.73 2.95 4.72
CA VAL A 251 -16.15 2.84 6.07
C VAL A 251 -15.02 3.84 6.22
N THR A 252 -15.12 4.73 7.20
CA THR A 252 -14.11 5.75 7.48
C THR A 252 -13.24 5.31 8.67
N PRO A 253 -11.92 5.12 8.51
CA PRO A 253 -10.99 4.85 9.60
C PRO A 253 -10.66 6.13 10.37
N ASP A 254 -9.90 6.00 11.47
CA ASP A 254 -9.36 7.15 12.21
C ASP A 254 -8.10 7.71 11.55
N ILE A 255 -7.28 6.83 10.96
CA ILE A 255 -6.02 7.16 10.28
C ILE A 255 -6.00 6.37 8.96
N CYS A 256 -5.51 6.97 7.89
CA CYS A 256 -5.16 6.23 6.68
C CYS A 256 -3.73 6.50 6.24
N THR A 257 -3.15 5.55 5.51
CA THR A 257 -1.88 5.72 4.82
C THR A 257 -2.11 5.64 3.31
N LEU A 258 -1.41 6.49 2.56
CA LEU A 258 -1.53 6.63 1.12
C LEU A 258 -0.15 6.58 0.47
N GLY A 259 -0.05 6.07 -0.73
CA GLY A 259 1.21 6.00 -1.46
C GLY A 259 1.00 5.69 -2.93
N LYS A 260 2.02 5.10 -3.57
CA LYS A 260 1.92 4.62 -4.95
C LYS A 260 1.31 5.67 -5.91
N ILE A 261 0.01 5.61 -6.14
CA ILE A 261 -0.73 6.46 -7.10
C ILE A 261 -0.57 7.95 -6.78
N ILE A 262 -0.57 8.34 -5.49
CA ILE A 262 -0.44 9.75 -5.10
C ILE A 262 0.92 10.37 -5.47
N GLY A 263 1.92 9.56 -5.78
CA GLY A 263 3.24 10.01 -6.25
C GLY A 263 3.38 10.06 -7.76
N GLY A 264 2.36 9.59 -8.53
CA GLY A 264 2.39 9.58 -9.99
C GLY A 264 3.60 8.83 -10.60
N GLY A 265 4.11 7.81 -9.89
CA GLY A 265 5.32 7.06 -10.26
C GLY A 265 6.59 7.52 -9.54
N PHE A 266 6.56 8.63 -8.79
CA PHE A 266 7.68 9.11 -7.99
C PHE A 266 7.56 8.67 -6.52
N PRO A 267 8.68 8.59 -5.77
CA PRO A 267 8.66 8.28 -4.35
C PRO A 267 7.90 9.34 -3.54
N LEU A 268 6.70 9.00 -3.12
CA LEU A 268 5.85 9.81 -2.24
C LEU A 268 4.83 8.91 -1.56
N ALA A 269 4.62 9.15 -0.28
CA ALA A 269 3.54 8.60 0.50
C ALA A 269 3.05 9.64 1.52
N ALA A 270 1.93 9.35 2.18
CA ALA A 270 1.36 10.22 3.18
C ALA A 270 0.63 9.39 4.25
N LEU A 271 0.45 9.97 5.42
CA LEU A 271 -0.59 9.57 6.35
C LEU A 271 -1.53 10.74 6.59
N GLY A 272 -2.81 10.43 6.80
CA GLY A 272 -3.87 11.41 7.00
C GLY A 272 -4.83 10.98 8.11
N ALA A 273 -5.38 11.96 8.82
CA ALA A 273 -6.35 11.77 9.89
C ALA A 273 -7.07 13.10 10.19
N SER A 274 -7.95 13.07 11.20
CA SER A 274 -8.54 14.31 11.75
C SER A 274 -7.47 15.24 12.32
N ALA A 275 -7.74 16.53 12.34
CA ALA A 275 -6.84 17.54 12.90
C ALA A 275 -6.52 17.27 14.38
N GLU A 276 -7.46 16.66 15.12
CA GLU A 276 -7.26 16.28 16.51
C GLU A 276 -6.15 15.22 16.66
N ILE A 277 -6.15 14.19 15.83
CA ILE A 277 -5.10 13.16 15.84
C ILE A 277 -3.79 13.74 15.32
N MET A 278 -3.82 14.48 14.20
CA MET A 278 -2.64 15.04 13.55
C MET A 278 -1.91 16.11 14.37
N ARG A 279 -2.55 16.73 15.37
CA ARG A 279 -1.89 17.70 16.27
C ARG A 279 -0.68 17.14 17.00
N HIS A 280 -0.53 15.81 17.11
CA HIS A 280 0.65 15.17 17.70
C HIS A 280 1.95 15.43 16.92
N PHE A 281 1.87 15.91 15.67
CA PHE A 281 3.02 16.41 14.94
C PHE A 281 3.41 17.86 15.30
N ASP A 282 2.61 18.55 16.11
CA ASP A 282 2.90 19.91 16.55
C ASP A 282 3.27 19.96 18.04
N LYS A 283 4.58 20.08 18.29
CA LYS A 283 5.13 20.15 19.65
C LYS A 283 4.56 21.30 20.48
N SER A 284 4.17 22.42 19.84
CA SER A 284 3.62 23.60 20.53
C SER A 284 2.22 23.34 21.10
N ILE A 285 1.49 22.39 20.52
CA ILE A 285 0.14 22.02 20.93
C ILE A 285 0.18 20.90 22.00
N VAL A 286 0.93 19.83 21.76
CA VAL A 286 0.85 18.63 22.62
C VAL A 286 1.98 18.54 23.66
N GLY A 287 2.97 19.40 23.61
CA GLY A 287 4.14 19.36 24.48
C GLY A 287 5.17 18.30 24.05
N THR A 288 6.31 18.29 24.74
CA THR A 288 7.46 17.44 24.36
C THR A 288 7.16 15.94 24.50
N ASP A 289 6.42 15.54 25.52
CA ASP A 289 6.21 14.15 25.89
C ASP A 289 5.22 13.42 24.96
N LYS A 290 4.34 14.17 24.29
CA LYS A 290 3.33 13.65 23.37
C LYS A 290 3.64 13.96 21.91
N TRP A 291 4.72 14.67 21.65
CA TRP A 291 5.09 15.07 20.29
C TRP A 291 5.70 13.92 19.50
N LEU A 292 5.09 13.63 18.36
CA LEU A 292 5.63 12.69 17.40
C LEU A 292 6.56 13.41 16.42
N MET A 293 7.86 13.24 16.59
CA MET A 293 8.86 13.79 15.67
C MET A 293 8.85 13.04 14.33
N GLN A 294 8.65 13.79 13.24
CA GLN A 294 8.79 13.30 11.87
C GLN A 294 9.51 14.34 11.03
N LEU A 295 10.59 13.93 10.41
CA LEU A 295 11.38 14.70 9.45
C LEU A 295 11.73 13.83 8.26
N GLY A 296 11.67 14.37 7.06
CA GLY A 296 12.04 13.68 5.83
C GLY A 296 12.55 14.68 4.80
N THR A 297 13.78 14.50 4.34
CA THR A 297 14.43 15.41 3.38
C THR A 297 13.61 15.60 2.10
N LEU A 298 12.95 14.54 1.64
CA LEU A 298 12.20 14.51 0.39
C LEU A 298 10.68 14.53 0.59
N SER A 299 10.21 14.66 1.85
CA SER A 299 8.78 14.71 2.16
C SER A 299 8.11 15.88 1.45
N GLY A 300 7.07 15.60 0.65
CA GLY A 300 6.33 16.64 -0.09
C GLY A 300 7.17 17.34 -1.17
N ASN A 301 8.17 16.65 -1.75
CA ASN A 301 8.97 17.22 -2.83
C ASN A 301 8.11 17.63 -4.03
N PRO A 302 8.38 18.77 -4.66
CA PRO A 302 7.51 19.34 -5.68
C PRO A 302 7.42 18.52 -6.98
N ILE A 303 8.41 17.68 -7.27
CA ILE A 303 8.38 16.82 -8.47
C ILE A 303 7.34 15.72 -8.30
N ALA A 304 7.41 14.96 -7.20
CA ALA A 304 6.42 13.93 -6.89
C ALA A 304 5.02 14.54 -6.70
N ALA A 305 4.93 15.72 -6.09
CA ALA A 305 3.67 16.43 -5.93
C ALA A 305 3.06 16.86 -7.27
N ALA A 306 3.84 17.38 -8.21
CA ALA A 306 3.37 17.73 -9.54
C ALA A 306 2.85 16.50 -10.32
N ALA A 307 3.60 15.39 -10.27
CA ALA A 307 3.18 14.13 -10.88
C ALA A 307 1.90 13.57 -10.24
N GLY A 308 1.82 13.56 -8.91
CA GLY A 308 0.66 13.11 -8.15
C GLY A 308 -0.58 13.94 -8.43
N LEU A 309 -0.47 15.27 -8.39
CA LEU A 309 -1.58 16.19 -8.72
C LEU A 309 -2.14 15.93 -10.11
N LYS A 310 -1.27 15.79 -11.12
CA LYS A 310 -1.72 15.52 -12.48
C LYS A 310 -2.37 14.14 -12.60
N THR A 311 -1.83 13.15 -11.89
CA THR A 311 -2.44 11.81 -11.83
C THR A 311 -3.84 11.87 -11.22
N MET A 312 -4.03 12.56 -10.09
CA MET A 312 -5.32 12.72 -9.44
C MET A 312 -6.31 13.52 -10.32
N GLU A 313 -5.85 14.57 -11.00
CA GLU A 313 -6.67 15.33 -11.97
C GLU A 313 -7.23 14.43 -13.08
N ILE A 314 -6.38 13.54 -13.64
CA ILE A 314 -6.80 12.61 -14.70
C ILE A 314 -7.79 11.57 -14.14
N LEU A 315 -7.55 11.04 -12.95
CA LEU A 315 -8.44 10.08 -12.31
C LEU A 315 -9.81 10.69 -11.95
N ARG A 316 -9.88 11.99 -11.68
CA ARG A 316 -11.12 12.73 -11.39
C ARG A 316 -11.99 12.96 -12.62
N ARG A 317 -11.47 12.77 -13.83
CA ARG A 317 -12.23 12.98 -15.08
C ARG A 317 -13.38 11.99 -15.19
N ASP A 318 -14.50 12.46 -15.75
CA ASP A 318 -15.67 11.63 -15.98
C ASP A 318 -15.32 10.35 -16.76
N GLY A 319 -15.84 9.22 -16.28
CA GLY A 319 -15.64 7.92 -16.91
C GLY A 319 -14.29 7.23 -16.60
N SER A 320 -13.35 7.85 -15.89
CA SER A 320 -12.05 7.23 -15.57
C SER A 320 -12.23 5.90 -14.82
N TYR A 321 -12.97 5.90 -13.72
CA TYR A 321 -13.21 4.68 -12.94
C TYR A 321 -14.16 3.70 -13.63
N SER A 322 -15.17 4.18 -14.38
CA SER A 322 -16.07 3.31 -15.14
C SER A 322 -15.29 2.48 -16.15
N ARG A 323 -14.42 3.14 -16.94
CA ARG A 323 -13.57 2.47 -17.92
C ARG A 323 -12.59 1.50 -17.26
N LEU A 324 -11.96 1.88 -16.13
CA LEU A 324 -11.05 1.01 -15.38
C LEU A 324 -11.76 -0.27 -14.93
N ARG A 325 -12.96 -0.15 -14.36
CA ARG A 325 -13.78 -1.30 -13.91
C ARG A 325 -14.27 -2.17 -15.05
N GLU A 326 -14.70 -1.57 -16.16
CA GLU A 326 -15.12 -2.30 -17.37
C GLU A 326 -13.96 -3.13 -17.93
N THR A 327 -12.78 -2.52 -18.06
CA THR A 327 -11.58 -3.21 -18.52
C THR A 327 -11.19 -4.36 -17.58
N GLY A 328 -11.21 -4.12 -16.27
CA GLY A 328 -10.89 -5.13 -15.28
C GLY A 328 -11.86 -6.31 -15.31
N ARG A 329 -13.17 -6.05 -15.35
CA ARG A 329 -14.19 -7.12 -15.49
C ARG A 329 -14.00 -7.96 -16.74
N ALA A 330 -13.75 -7.31 -17.89
CA ALA A 330 -13.51 -8.01 -19.14
C ALA A 330 -12.27 -8.92 -19.04
N LEU A 331 -11.20 -8.42 -18.44
CA LEU A 331 -9.97 -9.19 -18.25
C LEU A 331 -10.17 -10.37 -17.29
N GLN A 332 -10.83 -10.17 -16.14
CA GLN A 332 -11.19 -11.25 -15.21
C GLN A 332 -11.98 -12.36 -15.91
N GLN A 333 -12.98 -11.96 -16.69
CA GLN A 333 -13.82 -12.91 -17.45
C GLN A 333 -13.00 -13.70 -18.49
N MET A 334 -12.14 -13.03 -19.25
CA MET A 334 -11.28 -13.69 -20.25
C MET A 334 -10.31 -14.69 -19.60
N GLN A 335 -9.70 -14.30 -18.47
CA GLN A 335 -8.80 -15.19 -17.72
C GLN A 335 -9.54 -16.41 -17.16
N SER A 336 -10.73 -16.22 -16.55
CA SER A 336 -11.54 -17.32 -16.03
C SER A 336 -11.91 -18.31 -17.14
N LEU A 337 -12.42 -17.82 -18.28
CA LEU A 337 -12.78 -18.67 -19.41
C LEU A 337 -11.59 -19.45 -19.98
N ALA A 338 -10.41 -18.82 -20.06
CA ALA A 338 -9.21 -19.48 -20.54
C ALA A 338 -8.76 -20.60 -19.59
N LEU A 339 -8.78 -20.36 -18.27
CA LEU A 339 -8.39 -21.34 -17.26
C LEU A 339 -9.41 -22.48 -17.13
N GLU A 340 -10.71 -22.17 -17.19
CA GLU A 340 -11.78 -23.18 -17.26
C GLU A 340 -11.64 -24.08 -18.48
N GLY A 341 -11.39 -23.48 -19.67
CA GLY A 341 -11.16 -24.21 -20.91
C GLY A 341 -9.92 -25.11 -20.87
N ALA A 342 -8.93 -24.74 -20.06
CA ALA A 342 -7.74 -25.55 -19.80
C ALA A 342 -7.92 -26.58 -18.67
N GLY A 343 -9.07 -26.62 -18.00
CA GLY A 343 -9.34 -27.48 -16.83
C GLY A 343 -8.51 -27.13 -15.59
N ILE A 344 -8.06 -25.89 -15.48
CA ILE A 344 -7.25 -25.42 -14.34
C ILE A 344 -8.18 -24.85 -13.25
N ALA A 345 -8.14 -25.47 -12.07
CA ALA A 345 -8.87 -24.98 -10.90
C ALA A 345 -8.30 -23.62 -10.46
N HIS A 346 -9.17 -22.61 -10.31
CA HIS A 346 -8.77 -21.26 -9.95
C HIS A 346 -9.87 -20.50 -9.24
N GLN A 347 -9.47 -19.41 -8.58
CA GLN A 347 -10.33 -18.37 -8.04
C GLN A 347 -9.77 -17.03 -8.52
N ILE A 348 -10.59 -16.13 -9.04
CA ILE A 348 -10.21 -14.73 -9.25
C ILE A 348 -10.66 -13.96 -8.02
N CYS A 349 -9.70 -13.41 -7.28
CA CYS A 349 -9.94 -12.65 -6.06
C CYS A 349 -9.60 -11.17 -6.26
N GLY A 350 -10.25 -10.30 -5.52
CA GLY A 350 -10.01 -8.86 -5.54
C GLY A 350 -11.21 -8.04 -5.99
N ASP A 351 -10.92 -6.84 -6.48
CA ASP A 351 -11.87 -5.89 -7.08
C ASP A 351 -11.58 -5.78 -8.59
N GLU A 352 -12.52 -5.26 -9.39
CA GLU A 352 -12.29 -5.09 -10.83
C GLU A 352 -11.05 -4.23 -11.14
N THR A 353 -10.68 -3.33 -10.24
CA THR A 353 -9.51 -2.45 -10.40
C THR A 353 -8.21 -3.05 -9.88
N LEU A 354 -8.30 -4.15 -9.14
CA LEU A 354 -7.18 -4.78 -8.45
C LEU A 354 -7.48 -6.25 -8.15
N PHE A 355 -7.04 -7.17 -8.96
CA PHE A 355 -7.32 -8.60 -8.82
C PHE A 355 -6.13 -9.47 -9.18
N ASP A 356 -6.20 -10.73 -8.77
CA ASP A 356 -5.23 -11.77 -9.13
C ASP A 356 -5.92 -13.13 -9.20
N VAL A 357 -5.21 -14.10 -9.81
CA VAL A 357 -5.65 -15.49 -9.96
C VAL A 357 -4.98 -16.36 -8.91
N PHE A 358 -5.80 -17.01 -8.09
CA PHE A 358 -5.35 -18.01 -7.13
C PHE A 358 -5.64 -19.41 -7.66
N PHE A 359 -4.63 -20.23 -7.84
CA PHE A 359 -4.76 -21.59 -8.35
C PHE A 359 -5.22 -22.56 -7.25
N THR A 360 -6.50 -22.51 -6.91
CA THR A 360 -7.11 -23.25 -5.81
C THR A 360 -8.55 -23.66 -6.11
N THR A 361 -9.04 -24.71 -5.46
CA THR A 361 -10.45 -25.12 -5.45
C THR A 361 -11.22 -24.54 -4.28
N GLY A 362 -10.53 -24.11 -3.21
CA GLY A 362 -11.13 -23.56 -2.00
C GLY A 362 -11.28 -22.04 -2.04
N PRO A 363 -12.15 -21.45 -1.20
CA PRO A 363 -12.31 -20.02 -1.12
C PRO A 363 -11.08 -19.36 -0.44
N CYS A 364 -10.54 -18.30 -1.03
CA CYS A 364 -9.51 -17.46 -0.44
C CYS A 364 -10.16 -16.45 0.53
N ARG A 365 -10.07 -16.69 1.82
CA ARG A 365 -10.69 -15.86 2.87
C ARG A 365 -9.69 -15.12 3.73
N ASP A 366 -8.49 -15.68 3.89
CA ASP A 366 -7.41 -15.19 4.72
C ASP A 366 -6.07 -15.67 4.16
N TYR A 367 -4.96 -15.30 4.80
CA TYR A 367 -3.62 -15.69 4.39
C TYR A 367 -3.45 -17.22 4.31
N ARG A 368 -3.94 -17.97 5.31
CA ARG A 368 -3.74 -19.44 5.37
C ARG A 368 -4.53 -20.17 4.30
N SER A 369 -5.77 -19.73 4.03
CA SER A 369 -6.60 -20.33 2.99
C SER A 369 -6.15 -19.96 1.57
N ALA A 370 -5.47 -18.83 1.39
CA ALA A 370 -4.94 -18.40 0.10
C ALA A 370 -3.55 -18.98 -0.21
N LYS A 371 -2.80 -19.37 0.82
CA LYS A 371 -1.48 -19.99 0.68
C LYS A 371 -1.62 -21.49 0.46
N HIS A 372 -1.55 -21.91 -0.78
CA HIS A 372 -1.51 -23.34 -1.12
C HIS A 372 -0.07 -23.79 -1.25
N ASP A 373 0.28 -24.80 -0.44
CA ASP A 373 1.62 -25.44 -0.39
C ASP A 373 1.83 -26.42 -1.55
N ASP A 374 1.41 -26.09 -2.77
CA ASP A 374 1.79 -26.88 -3.94
C ASP A 374 3.01 -26.22 -4.61
N PRO A 375 4.25 -26.67 -4.30
CA PRO A 375 5.47 -26.09 -4.87
C PRO A 375 5.62 -26.38 -6.37
N ALA A 376 4.69 -27.12 -7.00
CA ALA A 376 4.68 -27.46 -8.41
C ALA A 376 3.69 -26.62 -9.25
N ARG A 377 3.03 -25.63 -8.65
CA ARG A 377 2.07 -24.74 -9.32
C ARG A 377 2.45 -23.30 -9.25
#